data_c057cb319be15797b49b87250248f6d5
#
_entry.id   c057cb319be15797b49b87250248f6d5
#
_cell.length_a   1.000
_cell.length_b   1.000
_cell.length_c   1.000
_cell.angle_alpha   90.00
_cell.angle_beta   90.00
_cell.angle_gamma   90.00
#
_symmetry.space_group_name_H-M   'P 1'
#
loop_
_entity.id
_entity.type
_entity.pdbx_description
1 polymer ?
#
loop_
_entity_poly.entity_id
_entity_poly.type
_entity_poly.pdbx_seq_one_letter_code
_entity_poly.pdbx_strand_id
1 'polypeptide(L)'
;MAKIADVQEVSLEKLRPYERNAKKHGANQIEKLKASILEFGFLTPCLIDNEYNLIAGHGRVMAAKELGFATVPCVFIEGLTEEQRRAYILADNRLGELGEWDMDLVLDELTELDDLGFDIELTGFEMPEEDNLYIDEEGEFDDVEKLDTHYGVPYQGNKSRIADIIISILPEGERLVDLFGGGGAITHCGMLSGKWNSYLYNDLNDMITGLFIDAVYGKYHDEHRVITREEFEELKNTDAYVKYIWSFGNNGSAYLWGKHIEDIKCTACHALMDETLNERRLAYIHFVQKLREADDPTPNRLAPLERLQALTQLEALQRLEALQRLEVSNIDYREYKHKEGDVVYCDVPYEKIGKQKCDDYGLTFDSIEFYEWAKTRPYQVFFSSYEISDDSFYKVKVKSVMSLIGANTNSKKANEYLYSNQPINRKAVLIDG
;
A
#
# COMPACT_ATOMS: atom_id res chain seq x y z
N MET A 1 -8.89 21.34 -38.91
CA MET A 1 -8.17 20.57 -37.88
C MET A 1 -6.96 21.38 -37.44
N ALA A 2 -6.75 21.51 -36.13
CA ALA A 2 -5.55 22.17 -35.62
C ALA A 2 -4.28 21.46 -36.13
N LYS A 3 -3.23 22.21 -36.41
CA LYS A 3 -1.92 21.70 -36.79
C LYS A 3 -0.97 21.92 -35.65
N ILE A 4 -0.13 20.96 -35.42
CA ILE A 4 0.94 20.96 -34.39
C ILE A 4 2.24 21.14 -35.14
N ALA A 5 3.07 22.11 -34.70
CA ALA A 5 4.41 22.32 -35.19
C ALA A 5 5.43 21.57 -34.33
N ASP A 6 6.69 21.54 -34.76
CA ASP A 6 7.80 20.97 -33.98
C ASP A 6 8.00 21.72 -32.65
N VAL A 7 8.59 21.04 -31.66
CA VAL A 7 8.94 21.65 -30.38
C VAL A 7 10.05 22.69 -30.60
N GLN A 8 9.86 23.88 -30.03
CA GLN A 8 10.82 24.99 -30.11
C GLN A 8 11.08 25.58 -28.73
N GLU A 9 12.31 25.98 -28.46
CA GLU A 9 12.65 26.75 -27.29
C GLU A 9 12.15 28.20 -27.40
N VAL A 10 11.30 28.61 -26.49
CA VAL A 10 10.69 29.95 -26.47
C VAL A 10 11.07 30.67 -25.18
N SER A 11 11.53 31.93 -25.31
CA SER A 11 11.85 32.77 -24.16
C SER A 11 10.61 33.00 -23.30
N LEU A 12 10.77 32.80 -21.98
CA LEU A 12 9.72 33.04 -20.99
C LEU A 12 9.17 34.48 -20.99
N GLU A 13 9.98 35.45 -21.45
CA GLU A 13 9.57 36.85 -21.57
C GLU A 13 8.55 37.08 -22.68
N LYS A 14 8.56 36.22 -23.71
CA LYS A 14 7.61 36.30 -24.83
C LYS A 14 6.26 35.69 -24.52
N LEU A 15 6.20 34.77 -23.55
CA LEU A 15 5.00 34.04 -23.23
C LEU A 15 3.96 34.92 -22.54
N ARG A 16 2.74 34.87 -23.06
CA ARG A 16 1.60 35.62 -22.53
C ARG A 16 0.63 34.67 -21.84
N PRO A 17 0.61 34.65 -20.49
CA PRO A 17 -0.36 33.85 -19.74
C PRO A 17 -1.80 34.27 -20.09
N TYR A 18 -2.71 33.30 -20.14
CA TYR A 18 -4.12 33.59 -20.35
C TYR A 18 -4.74 34.19 -19.09
N GLU A 19 -5.11 35.47 -19.13
CA GLU A 19 -5.59 36.25 -17.96
C GLU A 19 -6.85 35.63 -17.30
N ARG A 20 -7.68 34.95 -18.10
CA ARG A 20 -8.92 34.31 -17.63
C ARG A 20 -8.75 32.82 -17.35
N ASN A 21 -7.52 32.39 -17.03
CA ASN A 21 -7.30 30.99 -16.63
C ASN A 21 -8.04 30.69 -15.32
N ALA A 22 -9.03 29.78 -15.42
CA ALA A 22 -9.86 29.40 -14.27
C ALA A 22 -9.10 28.53 -13.24
N LYS A 23 -8.02 27.85 -13.68
CA LYS A 23 -7.22 26.97 -12.80
C LYS A 23 -6.23 27.82 -12.00
N LYS A 24 -6.34 27.76 -10.67
CA LYS A 24 -5.38 28.37 -9.75
C LYS A 24 -4.29 27.38 -9.43
N HIS A 25 -3.06 27.83 -9.42
CA HIS A 25 -1.89 27.06 -9.06
C HIS A 25 -1.43 27.49 -7.65
N GLY A 26 -1.53 26.59 -6.68
CA GLY A 26 -1.07 26.83 -5.30
C GLY A 26 0.45 26.69 -5.21
N ALA A 27 1.06 27.29 -4.17
CA ALA A 27 2.51 27.24 -3.94
C ALA A 27 3.03 25.80 -3.88
N ASN A 28 2.35 24.89 -3.19
CA ASN A 28 2.72 23.47 -3.10
C ASN A 28 2.77 22.80 -4.48
N GLN A 29 1.80 23.07 -5.35
CA GLN A 29 1.81 22.51 -6.70
C GLN A 29 2.99 23.05 -7.52
N ILE A 30 3.34 24.32 -7.37
CA ILE A 30 4.49 24.90 -8.08
C ILE A 30 5.79 24.29 -7.58
N GLU A 31 5.96 24.05 -6.27
CA GLU A 31 7.14 23.37 -5.73
C GLU A 31 7.26 21.94 -6.27
N LYS A 32 6.17 21.16 -6.29
CA LYS A 32 6.17 19.81 -6.89
C LYS A 32 6.53 19.84 -8.38
N LEU A 33 6.01 20.82 -9.14
CA LEU A 33 6.38 20.99 -10.56
C LEU A 33 7.86 21.38 -10.74
N LYS A 34 8.40 22.22 -9.87
CA LYS A 34 9.83 22.57 -9.88
C LYS A 34 10.69 21.36 -9.63
N ALA A 35 10.38 20.57 -8.60
CA ALA A 35 11.08 19.34 -8.28
C ALA A 35 11.04 18.33 -9.45
N SER A 36 9.86 18.12 -10.03
CA SER A 36 9.68 17.26 -11.21
C SER A 36 10.47 17.74 -12.43
N ILE A 37 10.53 19.06 -12.68
CA ILE A 37 11.31 19.62 -13.80
C ILE A 37 12.82 19.46 -13.57
N LEU A 38 13.29 19.57 -12.35
CA LEU A 38 14.70 19.39 -12.00
C LEU A 38 15.13 17.93 -12.17
N GLU A 39 14.29 16.99 -11.79
CA GLU A 39 14.59 15.56 -11.84
C GLU A 39 14.46 14.99 -13.26
N PHE A 40 13.29 15.17 -13.87
CA PHE A 40 12.98 14.55 -15.17
C PHE A 40 13.30 15.44 -16.38
N GLY A 41 13.62 16.70 -16.15
CA GLY A 41 13.67 17.70 -17.20
C GLY A 41 12.26 18.20 -17.62
N PHE A 42 12.23 19.09 -18.58
CA PHE A 42 10.97 19.69 -19.10
C PHE A 42 10.35 18.78 -20.18
N LEU A 43 9.85 17.59 -19.77
CA LEU A 43 9.40 16.54 -20.71
C LEU A 43 8.13 16.88 -21.47
N THR A 44 7.23 17.65 -20.86
CA THR A 44 5.93 18.01 -21.48
C THR A 44 5.93 19.45 -21.95
N PRO A 45 6.03 19.72 -23.28
CA PRO A 45 6.06 21.09 -23.80
C PRO A 45 4.82 21.91 -23.43
N CYS A 46 4.97 23.23 -23.39
CA CYS A 46 3.82 24.15 -23.30
C CYS A 46 3.15 24.30 -24.66
N LEU A 47 1.84 24.50 -24.70
CA LEU A 47 1.10 24.79 -25.92
C LEU A 47 0.86 26.30 -26.04
N ILE A 48 1.21 26.88 -27.17
CA ILE A 48 1.07 28.31 -27.44
C ILE A 48 0.49 28.57 -28.83
N ASP A 49 -0.07 29.74 -29.03
CA ASP A 49 -0.44 30.21 -30.38
C ASP A 49 0.70 31.04 -31.04
N ASN A 50 0.51 31.46 -32.28
CA ASN A 50 1.48 32.25 -33.03
C ASN A 50 1.76 33.65 -32.45
N GLU A 51 0.93 34.11 -31.50
CA GLU A 51 1.11 35.36 -30.77
C GLU A 51 1.75 35.14 -29.36
N TYR A 52 2.22 33.92 -29.11
CA TYR A 52 2.81 33.45 -27.82
C TYR A 52 1.79 33.43 -26.66
N ASN A 53 0.49 33.43 -26.93
CA ASN A 53 -0.49 33.23 -25.87
C ASN A 53 -0.47 31.76 -25.39
N LEU A 54 -0.40 31.57 -24.10
CA LEU A 54 -0.32 30.25 -23.48
C LEU A 54 -1.70 29.58 -23.50
N ILE A 55 -1.75 28.38 -24.08
CA ILE A 55 -2.94 27.54 -24.17
C ILE A 55 -2.92 26.48 -23.06
N ALA A 56 -1.78 25.81 -22.88
CA ALA A 56 -1.59 24.81 -21.82
C ALA A 56 -0.18 24.91 -21.21
N GLY A 57 -0.06 24.52 -19.94
CA GLY A 57 1.21 24.49 -19.21
C GLY A 57 1.47 25.71 -18.33
N HIS A 58 0.42 26.44 -17.89
CA HIS A 58 0.56 27.62 -17.02
C HIS A 58 1.38 27.36 -15.75
N GLY A 59 1.10 26.26 -15.04
CA GLY A 59 1.86 25.87 -13.85
C GLY A 59 3.34 25.59 -14.15
N ARG A 60 3.65 24.91 -15.26
CA ARG A 60 5.04 24.64 -15.70
C ARG A 60 5.80 25.91 -16.04
N VAL A 61 5.15 26.88 -16.68
CA VAL A 61 5.75 28.20 -16.96
C VAL A 61 6.03 28.97 -15.65
N MET A 62 5.15 28.89 -14.66
CA MET A 62 5.39 29.48 -13.34
C MET A 62 6.59 28.81 -12.65
N ALA A 63 6.62 27.49 -12.61
CA ALA A 63 7.74 26.74 -12.05
C ALA A 63 9.07 27.06 -12.73
N ALA A 64 9.09 27.09 -14.08
CA ALA A 64 10.29 27.44 -14.83
C ALA A 64 10.79 28.87 -14.56
N LYS A 65 9.88 29.82 -14.37
CA LYS A 65 10.24 31.22 -13.98
C LYS A 65 10.90 31.25 -12.61
N GLU A 66 10.38 30.52 -11.63
CA GLU A 66 10.96 30.46 -10.29
C GLU A 66 12.30 29.72 -10.26
N LEU A 67 12.48 28.72 -11.16
CA LEU A 67 13.76 28.04 -11.37
C LEU A 67 14.80 28.89 -12.13
N GLY A 68 14.40 30.07 -12.65
CA GLY A 68 15.30 30.95 -13.38
C GLY A 68 15.62 30.51 -14.82
N PHE A 69 14.78 29.69 -15.43
CA PHE A 69 14.94 29.30 -16.83
C PHE A 69 14.78 30.51 -17.74
N ALA A 70 15.59 30.60 -18.79
CA ALA A 70 15.46 31.64 -19.82
C ALA A 70 14.44 31.27 -20.88
N THR A 71 14.33 29.98 -21.22
CA THR A 71 13.45 29.42 -22.25
C THR A 71 12.74 28.19 -21.72
N VAL A 72 11.66 27.82 -22.38
CA VAL A 72 10.94 26.56 -22.17
C VAL A 72 10.52 25.95 -23.49
N PRO A 73 10.42 24.61 -23.59
CA PRO A 73 9.96 23.95 -24.80
C PRO A 73 8.47 24.24 -25.03
N CYS A 74 8.15 24.72 -26.21
CA CYS A 74 6.80 25.05 -26.62
C CYS A 74 6.45 24.41 -27.96
N VAL A 75 5.18 24.10 -28.13
CA VAL A 75 4.58 23.68 -29.40
C VAL A 75 3.60 24.74 -29.84
N PHE A 76 3.76 25.19 -31.10
CA PHE A 76 2.82 26.15 -31.71
C PHE A 76 1.59 25.42 -32.22
N ILE A 77 0.42 25.93 -31.85
CA ILE A 77 -0.89 25.42 -32.30
C ILE A 77 -1.53 26.41 -33.24
N GLU A 78 -1.81 25.94 -34.45
CA GLU A 78 -2.44 26.74 -35.49
C GLU A 78 -3.86 26.23 -35.81
N GLY A 79 -4.72 27.13 -36.27
CA GLY A 79 -6.04 26.78 -36.83
C GLY A 79 -7.14 26.57 -35.81
N LEU A 80 -6.93 26.93 -34.53
CA LEU A 80 -8.01 27.04 -33.55
C LEU A 80 -8.71 28.38 -33.67
N THR A 81 -10.05 28.37 -33.63
CA THR A 81 -10.82 29.61 -33.40
C THR A 81 -10.66 30.07 -31.95
N GLU A 82 -11.01 31.31 -31.66
CA GLU A 82 -10.96 31.84 -30.30
C GLU A 82 -11.82 31.00 -29.32
N GLU A 83 -13.01 30.59 -29.77
CA GLU A 83 -13.92 29.75 -29.01
C GLU A 83 -13.31 28.38 -28.73
N GLN A 84 -12.70 27.77 -29.76
CA GLN A 84 -12.02 26.49 -29.63
C GLN A 84 -10.81 26.57 -28.67
N ARG A 85 -10.01 27.62 -28.75
CA ARG A 85 -8.89 27.87 -27.86
C ARG A 85 -9.35 27.96 -26.40
N ARG A 86 -10.36 28.76 -26.13
CA ARG A 86 -10.93 28.91 -24.77
C ARG A 86 -11.53 27.61 -24.23
N ALA A 87 -12.27 26.91 -25.10
CA ALA A 87 -12.82 25.61 -24.70
C ALA A 87 -11.71 24.59 -24.40
N TYR A 88 -10.63 24.57 -25.20
CA TYR A 88 -9.53 23.68 -25.01
C TYR A 88 -8.77 23.97 -23.70
N ILE A 89 -8.52 25.22 -23.34
CA ILE A 89 -7.91 25.61 -22.05
C ILE A 89 -8.69 25.01 -20.87
N LEU A 90 -10.01 25.00 -20.92
CA LEU A 90 -10.84 24.37 -19.89
C LEU A 90 -10.78 22.84 -19.95
N ALA A 91 -10.86 22.28 -21.15
CA ALA A 91 -10.88 20.84 -21.37
C ALA A 91 -9.55 20.18 -20.94
N ASP A 92 -8.40 20.75 -21.31
CA ASP A 92 -7.07 20.27 -20.96
C ASP A 92 -6.90 20.13 -19.44
N ASN A 93 -7.41 21.09 -18.68
CA ASN A 93 -7.36 21.02 -17.22
C ASN A 93 -8.39 20.04 -16.65
N ARG A 94 -9.60 19.94 -17.24
CA ARG A 94 -10.70 19.18 -16.64
C ARG A 94 -10.70 17.71 -17.01
N LEU A 95 -10.31 17.35 -18.24
CA LEU A 95 -10.37 15.96 -18.70
C LEU A 95 -9.38 15.07 -17.95
N GLY A 96 -8.21 15.58 -17.59
CA GLY A 96 -7.26 14.84 -16.76
C GLY A 96 -7.79 14.57 -15.34
N GLU A 97 -8.71 15.42 -14.85
CA GLU A 97 -9.31 15.25 -13.52
C GLU A 97 -10.50 14.27 -13.50
N LEU A 98 -10.99 13.83 -14.66
CA LEU A 98 -12.10 12.87 -14.78
C LEU A 98 -11.64 11.42 -14.75
N GLY A 99 -10.34 11.18 -14.93
CA GLY A 99 -9.75 9.86 -14.76
C GLY A 99 -9.77 9.45 -13.29
N GLU A 100 -10.00 8.17 -13.05
CA GLU A 100 -9.87 7.58 -11.72
C GLU A 100 -8.56 6.78 -11.67
N TRP A 101 -7.88 6.84 -10.51
CA TRP A 101 -6.69 6.06 -10.25
C TRP A 101 -7.09 4.70 -9.67
N ASP A 102 -6.52 3.64 -10.18
CA ASP A 102 -6.49 2.37 -9.46
C ASP A 102 -5.46 2.51 -8.33
N MET A 103 -5.96 2.77 -7.12
CA MET A 103 -5.11 3.12 -5.98
C MET A 103 -4.29 1.93 -5.49
N ASP A 104 -4.73 0.70 -5.73
CA ASP A 104 -3.95 -0.49 -5.40
C ASP A 104 -2.70 -0.54 -6.29
N LEU A 105 -2.88 -0.31 -7.60
CA LEU A 105 -1.75 -0.21 -8.53
C LEU A 105 -0.85 1.00 -8.25
N VAL A 106 -1.43 2.15 -7.89
CA VAL A 106 -0.63 3.33 -7.52
C VAL A 106 0.22 3.05 -6.29
N LEU A 107 -0.35 2.41 -5.27
CA LEU A 107 0.39 2.08 -4.04
C LEU A 107 1.51 1.06 -4.33
N ASP A 108 1.23 0.07 -5.17
CA ASP A 108 2.22 -0.89 -5.60
C ASP A 108 3.39 -0.19 -6.32
N GLU A 109 3.11 0.68 -7.30
CA GLU A 109 4.12 1.45 -8.03
C GLU A 109 4.92 2.41 -7.12
N LEU A 110 4.24 3.09 -6.18
CA LEU A 110 4.93 3.98 -5.23
C LEU A 110 5.82 3.20 -4.28
N THR A 111 5.36 2.02 -3.83
CA THR A 111 6.16 1.14 -2.98
C THR A 111 7.38 0.65 -3.74
N GLU A 112 7.23 0.27 -5.02
CA GLU A 112 8.37 -0.07 -5.86
C GLU A 112 9.35 1.09 -6.02
N LEU A 113 8.85 2.29 -6.28
CA LEU A 113 9.67 3.48 -6.44
C LEU A 113 10.40 3.85 -5.15
N ASP A 114 9.73 3.74 -4.00
CA ASP A 114 10.33 3.94 -2.68
C ASP A 114 11.38 2.87 -2.38
N ASP A 115 11.08 1.61 -2.65
CA ASP A 115 12.03 0.50 -2.56
C ASP A 115 13.24 0.68 -3.50
N LEU A 116 13.08 1.41 -4.60
CA LEU A 116 14.14 1.81 -5.51
C LEU A 116 14.91 3.06 -5.03
N GLY A 117 14.51 3.66 -3.88
CA GLY A 117 15.10 4.90 -3.35
C GLY A 117 14.75 6.13 -4.17
N PHE A 118 13.72 6.04 -5.01
CA PHE A 118 13.23 7.17 -5.76
C PHE A 118 12.41 8.07 -4.83
N ASP A 119 12.60 9.38 -4.94
CA ASP A 119 11.81 10.35 -4.21
C ASP A 119 10.38 10.36 -4.74
N ILE A 120 9.49 9.62 -4.08
CA ILE A 120 8.10 9.47 -4.50
C ILE A 120 7.31 10.77 -4.47
N GLU A 121 7.72 11.79 -3.69
CA GLU A 121 7.08 13.11 -3.70
C GLU A 121 7.12 13.75 -5.10
N LEU A 122 8.10 13.37 -5.92
CA LEU A 122 8.25 13.81 -7.31
C LEU A 122 7.14 13.28 -8.22
N THR A 123 6.47 12.20 -7.85
CA THR A 123 5.30 11.66 -8.58
C THR A 123 4.05 12.52 -8.36
N GLY A 124 4.08 13.38 -7.34
CA GLY A 124 2.92 14.16 -6.89
C GLY A 124 2.01 13.40 -5.92
N PHE A 125 2.26 12.12 -5.72
CA PHE A 125 1.66 11.35 -4.64
C PHE A 125 2.49 11.49 -3.35
N GLU A 126 1.91 11.09 -2.26
CA GLU A 126 2.57 11.03 -0.95
C GLU A 126 2.34 9.62 -0.41
N MET A 127 3.41 8.95 0.05
CA MET A 127 3.22 7.73 0.81
C MET A 127 2.38 8.05 2.04
N PRO A 128 1.50 7.16 2.46
CA PRO A 128 0.89 7.31 3.77
C PRO A 128 2.03 7.44 4.79
N GLU A 129 2.07 8.53 5.55
CA GLU A 129 3.04 8.67 6.63
C GLU A 129 2.98 7.42 7.48
N GLU A 130 4.12 6.78 7.72
CA GLU A 130 4.24 5.62 8.60
C GLU A 130 3.93 6.00 10.05
N ASP A 131 3.82 7.30 10.32
CA ASP A 131 3.68 7.85 11.63
C ASP A 131 2.28 8.35 11.94
N ASN A 132 1.78 7.74 13.00
CA ASN A 132 0.99 8.40 14.02
C ASN A 132 -0.12 9.32 13.52
N LEU A 133 -1.33 8.89 13.61
CA LEU A 133 -2.27 9.81 14.23
C LEU A 133 -3.54 9.07 14.62
N TYR A 134 -3.56 8.67 15.85
CA TYR A 134 -4.80 8.62 16.59
C TYR A 134 -5.22 10.08 16.81
N ILE A 135 -6.05 10.59 15.94
CA ILE A 135 -6.78 11.81 16.22
C ILE A 135 -8.25 11.45 16.07
N ASP A 136 -8.92 11.34 17.19
CA ASP A 136 -10.34 11.52 17.18
C ASP A 136 -10.65 13.01 16.95
N GLU A 137 -11.89 13.35 16.60
CA GLU A 137 -12.30 14.73 16.36
C GLU A 137 -12.25 15.61 17.63
N GLU A 138 -11.74 15.12 18.76
CA GLU A 138 -11.67 15.79 20.06
C GLU A 138 -10.29 15.82 20.72
N GLY A 139 -9.20 15.58 19.95
CA GLY A 139 -7.81 15.90 20.31
C GLY A 139 -7.29 15.36 21.66
N GLU A 140 -6.12 14.79 21.59
CA GLU A 140 -5.17 14.33 22.60
C GLU A 140 -5.13 12.82 22.80
N PHE A 141 -4.05 12.20 22.27
CA PHE A 141 -3.49 10.96 22.80
C PHE A 141 -1.97 11.07 22.84
N ASP A 142 -1.44 10.77 24.02
CA ASP A 142 -0.03 10.72 24.34
C ASP A 142 0.69 9.57 23.59
N ASP A 143 1.99 9.78 23.37
CA ASP A 143 2.94 8.89 22.75
C ASP A 143 2.91 7.47 23.39
N VAL A 144 2.32 6.52 22.69
CA VAL A 144 2.60 5.10 22.95
C VAL A 144 3.91 4.77 22.26
N GLU A 145 4.95 4.42 23.00
CA GLU A 145 6.20 3.89 22.45
C GLU A 145 5.88 2.80 21.42
N LYS A 146 6.17 3.07 20.15
CA LYS A 146 6.06 2.10 19.06
C LYS A 146 7.01 0.94 19.38
N LEU A 147 6.46 -0.19 19.71
CA LEU A 147 7.13 -1.45 19.47
C LEU A 147 7.16 -1.65 17.96
N ASP A 148 8.35 -1.71 17.39
CA ASP A 148 8.64 -1.97 15.97
C ASP A 148 8.33 -3.45 15.65
N THR A 149 7.09 -3.85 15.89
CA THR A 149 6.61 -5.22 15.81
C THR A 149 5.81 -5.41 14.52
N HIS A 150 6.41 -6.12 13.57
CA HIS A 150 5.68 -6.63 12.41
C HIS A 150 4.82 -7.83 12.88
N TYR A 151 3.51 -7.71 12.75
CA TYR A 151 2.59 -8.79 13.06
C TYR A 151 2.34 -9.68 11.84
N GLY A 152 2.40 -11.00 12.06
CA GLY A 152 2.12 -11.99 11.04
C GLY A 152 3.24 -12.19 10.02
N VAL A 153 2.96 -12.96 8.97
CA VAL A 153 3.88 -13.20 7.85
C VAL A 153 3.68 -12.16 6.75
N PRO A 154 4.72 -11.87 5.94
CA PRO A 154 4.58 -11.03 4.76
C PRO A 154 3.52 -11.58 3.81
N TYR A 155 2.46 -10.81 3.61
CA TYR A 155 1.30 -11.19 2.79
C TYR A 155 0.59 -9.94 2.31
N GLN A 156 0.12 -9.94 1.07
CA GLN A 156 -0.65 -8.82 0.51
C GLN A 156 -1.92 -8.59 1.34
N GLY A 157 -2.20 -7.34 1.68
CA GLY A 157 -3.36 -7.00 2.53
C GLY A 157 -3.16 -7.28 4.03
N ASN A 158 -1.94 -7.62 4.48
CA ASN A 158 -1.65 -7.86 5.89
C ASN A 158 -2.03 -6.65 6.76
N LYS A 159 -2.72 -6.91 7.87
CA LYS A 159 -3.18 -5.90 8.85
C LYS A 159 -2.14 -5.52 9.91
N SER A 160 -0.85 -5.83 9.68
CA SER A 160 0.23 -5.61 10.65
C SER A 160 0.24 -4.18 11.22
N ARG A 161 -0.03 -3.17 10.39
CA ARG A 161 0.01 -1.74 10.76
C ARG A 161 -1.16 -1.26 11.63
N ILE A 162 -2.24 -2.03 11.70
CA ILE A 162 -3.48 -1.65 12.42
C ILE A 162 -3.99 -2.76 13.35
N ALA A 163 -3.22 -3.84 13.49
CA ALA A 163 -3.63 -4.99 14.29
C ALA A 163 -3.85 -4.61 15.75
N ASP A 164 -2.96 -3.82 16.34
CA ASP A 164 -3.05 -3.32 17.70
C ASP A 164 -4.30 -2.46 17.93
N ILE A 165 -4.66 -1.62 16.97
CA ILE A 165 -5.89 -0.82 17.02
C ILE A 165 -7.12 -1.73 16.99
N ILE A 166 -7.16 -2.67 16.05
CA ILE A 166 -8.27 -3.62 15.95
C ILE A 166 -8.39 -4.42 17.25
N ILE A 167 -7.28 -4.94 17.76
CA ILE A 167 -7.25 -5.71 19.01
C ILE A 167 -7.73 -4.88 20.21
N SER A 168 -7.42 -3.58 20.26
CA SER A 168 -7.89 -2.69 21.33
C SER A 168 -9.40 -2.50 21.31
N ILE A 169 -10.01 -2.46 20.13
CA ILE A 169 -11.46 -2.24 19.94
C ILE A 169 -12.27 -3.53 20.16
N LEU A 170 -11.70 -4.69 19.78
CA LEU A 170 -12.41 -5.97 19.96
C LEU A 170 -12.71 -6.21 21.44
N PRO A 171 -13.89 -6.74 21.81
CA PRO A 171 -14.25 -6.98 23.20
C PRO A 171 -13.42 -8.10 23.83
N GLU A 172 -13.41 -8.16 25.16
CA GLU A 172 -12.94 -9.34 25.89
C GLU A 172 -13.85 -10.54 25.60
N GLY A 173 -13.30 -11.74 25.73
CA GLY A 173 -14.03 -12.99 25.51
C GLY A 173 -13.15 -14.21 25.82
N GLU A 174 -13.68 -15.40 25.58
CA GLU A 174 -12.93 -16.63 25.85
C GLU A 174 -11.96 -16.97 24.72
N ARG A 175 -12.38 -16.69 23.46
CA ARG A 175 -11.59 -17.04 22.28
C ARG A 175 -11.66 -15.96 21.21
N LEU A 176 -10.50 -15.54 20.68
CA LEU A 176 -10.42 -14.79 19.44
C LEU A 176 -10.52 -15.75 18.25
N VAL A 177 -11.43 -15.44 17.35
CA VAL A 177 -11.67 -16.22 16.12
C VAL A 177 -11.39 -15.35 14.91
N ASP A 178 -10.30 -15.63 14.23
CA ASP A 178 -9.83 -14.94 13.02
C ASP A 178 -10.20 -15.82 11.81
N LEU A 179 -11.34 -15.51 11.15
CA LEU A 179 -11.90 -16.37 10.10
C LEU A 179 -11.26 -16.16 8.72
N PHE A 180 -10.56 -15.04 8.52
CA PHE A 180 -9.84 -14.72 7.30
C PHE A 180 -8.43 -14.30 7.70
N GLY A 181 -7.68 -15.23 8.26
CA GLY A 181 -6.45 -14.96 8.97
C GLY A 181 -5.30 -14.43 8.09
N GLY A 182 -5.31 -14.75 6.79
CA GLY A 182 -4.29 -14.29 5.86
C GLY A 182 -2.87 -14.47 6.39
N GLY A 183 -2.09 -13.38 6.48
CA GLY A 183 -0.77 -13.40 7.08
C GLY A 183 -0.73 -13.61 8.62
N GLY A 184 -1.86 -13.75 9.29
CA GLY A 184 -1.93 -14.02 10.73
C GLY A 184 -1.67 -12.82 11.64
N ALA A 185 -1.74 -11.59 11.12
CA ALA A 185 -1.41 -10.40 11.91
C ALA A 185 -2.33 -10.19 13.11
N ILE A 186 -3.63 -10.38 12.95
CA ILE A 186 -4.62 -10.22 14.03
C ILE A 186 -4.46 -11.32 15.06
N THR A 187 -4.30 -12.57 14.61
CA THR A 187 -4.03 -13.70 15.53
C THR A 187 -2.74 -13.49 16.31
N HIS A 188 -1.64 -13.08 15.66
CA HIS A 188 -0.34 -12.80 16.30
C HIS A 188 -0.45 -11.69 17.34
N CYS A 189 -0.99 -10.53 16.96
CA CYS A 189 -1.19 -9.40 17.88
C CYS A 189 -2.11 -9.79 19.04
N GLY A 190 -3.19 -10.52 18.76
CA GLY A 190 -4.11 -11.03 19.77
C GLY A 190 -3.42 -11.94 20.80
N MET A 191 -2.56 -12.84 20.34
CA MET A 191 -1.77 -13.72 21.22
C MET A 191 -0.80 -12.93 22.11
N LEU A 192 -0.14 -11.92 21.58
CA LEU A 192 0.75 -11.05 22.35
C LEU A 192 0.00 -10.20 23.38
N SER A 193 -1.22 -9.77 23.06
CA SER A 193 -2.05 -8.95 23.97
C SER A 193 -2.49 -9.72 25.23
N GLY A 194 -2.55 -11.05 25.15
CA GLY A 194 -3.06 -11.90 26.24
C GLY A 194 -4.54 -11.70 26.58
N LYS A 195 -5.30 -11.00 25.73
CA LYS A 195 -6.69 -10.60 25.98
C LYS A 195 -7.68 -11.76 25.97
N TRP A 196 -7.36 -12.87 25.30
CA TRP A 196 -8.19 -14.06 25.19
C TRP A 196 -7.49 -15.31 25.69
N ASN A 197 -8.30 -16.28 26.13
CA ASN A 197 -7.79 -17.54 26.67
C ASN A 197 -7.36 -18.54 25.58
N SER A 198 -7.93 -18.44 24.38
CA SER A 198 -7.66 -19.31 23.23
C SER A 198 -7.86 -18.58 21.91
N TYR A 199 -7.38 -19.18 20.82
CA TYR A 199 -7.35 -18.57 19.49
C TYR A 199 -7.77 -19.58 18.44
N LEU A 200 -8.53 -19.15 17.45
CA LEU A 200 -8.77 -19.87 16.21
C LEU A 200 -8.26 -19.02 15.05
N TYR A 201 -7.24 -19.51 14.39
CA TYR A 201 -6.76 -18.98 13.12
C TYR A 201 -7.34 -19.82 11.98
N ASN A 202 -8.05 -19.20 11.07
CA ASN A 202 -8.64 -19.84 9.91
C ASN A 202 -8.36 -19.05 8.66
N ASP A 203 -7.92 -19.70 7.60
CA ASP A 203 -7.90 -19.15 6.25
C ASP A 203 -8.20 -20.25 5.25
N LEU A 204 -8.95 -19.92 4.21
CA LEU A 204 -9.29 -20.89 3.16
C LEU A 204 -8.07 -21.26 2.31
N ASN A 205 -7.05 -20.40 2.26
CA ASN A 205 -5.80 -20.63 1.57
C ASN A 205 -4.82 -21.40 2.46
N ASP A 206 -4.69 -22.69 2.23
CA ASP A 206 -3.84 -23.62 3.00
C ASP A 206 -2.33 -23.29 2.90
N MET A 207 -1.88 -22.68 1.80
CA MET A 207 -0.48 -22.27 1.66
C MET A 207 -0.10 -21.14 2.62
N ILE A 208 -0.96 -20.12 2.78
CA ILE A 208 -0.68 -19.03 3.71
C ILE A 208 -0.81 -19.50 5.16
N THR A 209 -1.79 -20.36 5.45
CA THR A 209 -1.91 -21.04 6.74
C THR A 209 -0.64 -21.82 7.06
N GLY A 210 -0.15 -22.58 6.09
CA GLY A 210 1.10 -23.34 6.22
C GLY A 210 2.30 -22.43 6.49
N LEU A 211 2.44 -21.32 5.77
CA LEU A 211 3.55 -20.37 5.98
C LEU A 211 3.54 -19.78 7.40
N PHE A 212 2.36 -19.35 7.87
CA PHE A 212 2.22 -18.77 9.22
C PHE A 212 2.57 -19.80 10.29
N ILE A 213 2.01 -21.00 10.23
CA ILE A 213 2.25 -22.05 11.20
C ILE A 213 3.70 -22.54 11.16
N ASP A 214 4.26 -22.76 9.99
CA ASP A 214 5.65 -23.14 9.80
C ASP A 214 6.61 -22.10 10.41
N ALA A 215 6.31 -20.80 10.24
CA ALA A 215 7.08 -19.71 10.82
C ALA A 215 6.98 -19.70 12.36
N VAL A 216 5.78 -19.87 12.92
CA VAL A 216 5.55 -19.95 14.36
C VAL A 216 6.33 -21.11 14.98
N TYR A 217 6.41 -22.25 14.30
CA TYR A 217 7.16 -23.42 14.78
C TYR A 217 8.65 -23.42 14.40
N GLY A 218 9.18 -22.29 13.89
CA GLY A 218 10.62 -22.10 13.68
C GLY A 218 11.19 -22.78 12.45
N LYS A 219 10.36 -23.20 11.50
CA LYS A 219 10.84 -23.85 10.27
C LYS A 219 11.81 -22.99 9.46
N TYR A 220 11.69 -21.67 9.58
CA TYR A 220 12.48 -20.71 8.79
C TYR A 220 13.67 -20.14 9.57
N HIS A 221 13.99 -20.70 10.75
CA HIS A 221 15.12 -20.25 11.57
C HIS A 221 16.45 -20.32 10.81
N ASP A 222 16.70 -21.44 10.17
CA ASP A 222 17.90 -21.69 9.38
C ASP A 222 17.61 -21.61 7.86
N GLU A 223 16.56 -20.90 7.46
CA GLU A 223 16.24 -20.75 6.04
C GLU A 223 17.20 -19.75 5.38
N HIS A 224 17.86 -20.17 4.32
CA HIS A 224 18.86 -19.40 3.59
C HIS A 224 18.79 -19.62 2.08
N ARG A 225 17.73 -20.24 1.56
CA ARG A 225 17.55 -20.43 0.13
C ARG A 225 17.34 -19.07 -0.54
N VAL A 226 18.18 -18.77 -1.53
CA VAL A 226 17.98 -17.67 -2.47
C VAL A 226 17.30 -18.26 -3.71
N ILE A 227 16.14 -17.74 -4.04
CA ILE A 227 15.29 -18.28 -5.09
C ILE A 227 15.51 -17.49 -6.38
N THR A 228 15.88 -18.18 -7.45
CA THR A 228 15.97 -17.60 -8.79
C THR A 228 14.57 -17.47 -9.41
N ARG A 229 14.45 -16.70 -10.47
CA ARG A 229 13.18 -16.56 -11.21
C ARG A 229 12.68 -17.91 -11.76
N GLU A 230 13.58 -18.77 -12.21
CA GLU A 230 13.24 -20.09 -12.73
C GLU A 230 12.68 -20.98 -11.62
N GLU A 231 13.34 -21.03 -10.48
CA GLU A 231 12.87 -21.75 -9.30
C GLU A 231 11.55 -21.18 -8.76
N PHE A 232 11.38 -19.84 -8.80
CA PHE A 232 10.13 -19.22 -8.43
C PHE A 232 8.97 -19.72 -9.32
N GLU A 233 9.12 -19.69 -10.63
CA GLU A 233 8.08 -20.15 -11.55
C GLU A 233 7.76 -21.64 -11.39
N GLU A 234 8.75 -22.45 -11.03
CA GLU A 234 8.58 -23.88 -10.79
C GLU A 234 7.89 -24.17 -9.45
N LEU A 235 8.28 -23.46 -8.37
CA LEU A 235 7.91 -23.82 -7.00
C LEU A 235 6.79 -22.97 -6.41
N LYS A 236 6.44 -21.81 -6.97
CA LYS A 236 5.45 -20.88 -6.41
C LYS A 236 4.08 -21.48 -6.09
N ASN A 237 3.72 -22.58 -6.74
CA ASN A 237 2.43 -23.24 -6.50
C ASN A 237 2.50 -24.39 -5.48
N THR A 238 3.69 -24.71 -4.98
CA THR A 238 3.92 -25.84 -4.07
C THR A 238 4.72 -25.47 -2.82
N ASP A 239 5.45 -24.36 -2.83
CA ASP A 239 6.25 -23.88 -1.72
C ASP A 239 5.80 -22.45 -1.31
N ALA A 240 5.24 -22.34 -0.11
CA ALA A 240 4.70 -21.08 0.40
C ALA A 240 5.80 -20.04 0.65
N TYR A 241 7.00 -20.44 1.09
CA TYR A 241 8.14 -19.55 1.24
C TYR A 241 8.52 -18.92 -0.10
N VAL A 242 8.64 -19.75 -1.14
CA VAL A 242 8.92 -19.27 -2.50
C VAL A 242 7.84 -18.31 -2.97
N LYS A 243 6.58 -18.69 -2.81
CA LYS A 243 5.43 -17.93 -3.27
C LYS A 243 5.33 -16.55 -2.66
N TYR A 244 5.44 -16.43 -1.33
CA TYR A 244 5.12 -15.17 -0.64
C TYR A 244 6.36 -14.34 -0.30
N ILE A 245 7.51 -14.96 -0.07
CA ILE A 245 8.74 -14.22 0.27
C ILE A 245 9.45 -13.71 -0.98
N TRP A 246 9.40 -14.47 -2.08
CA TRP A 246 10.12 -14.17 -3.32
C TRP A 246 9.22 -13.62 -4.43
N SER A 247 7.99 -13.23 -4.11
CA SER A 247 7.11 -12.57 -5.06
C SER A 247 7.03 -11.07 -4.83
N PHE A 248 6.79 -10.37 -5.93
CA PHE A 248 6.43 -8.97 -5.90
C PHE A 248 5.07 -8.80 -5.17
N GLY A 249 4.97 -7.80 -4.26
CA GLY A 249 3.74 -7.55 -3.50
C GLY A 249 3.28 -8.70 -2.59
N ASN A 250 4.12 -9.72 -2.33
CA ASN A 250 3.81 -10.88 -1.49
C ASN A 250 2.52 -11.63 -1.90
N ASN A 251 2.17 -11.62 -3.18
CA ASN A 251 0.95 -12.22 -3.71
C ASN A 251 1.18 -13.51 -4.52
N GLY A 252 2.43 -13.85 -4.81
CA GLY A 252 2.81 -15.05 -5.55
C GLY A 252 2.57 -14.98 -7.07
N SER A 253 2.20 -13.83 -7.62
CA SER A 253 1.91 -13.71 -9.05
C SER A 253 3.17 -13.52 -9.90
N ALA A 254 4.05 -12.64 -9.51
CA ALA A 254 5.27 -12.30 -10.24
C ALA A 254 6.51 -12.43 -9.34
N TYR A 255 7.65 -12.72 -9.96
CA TYR A 255 8.93 -12.76 -9.25
C TYR A 255 9.34 -11.36 -8.77
N LEU A 256 10.01 -11.31 -7.62
CA LEU A 256 10.29 -10.10 -6.87
C LEU A 256 11.09 -9.04 -7.64
N TRP A 257 12.05 -9.43 -8.47
CA TRP A 257 12.97 -8.48 -9.11
C TRP A 257 12.86 -8.45 -10.63
N GLY A 258 13.15 -7.28 -11.22
CA GLY A 258 13.33 -7.12 -12.66
C GLY A 258 14.56 -7.87 -13.16
N LYS A 259 14.54 -8.35 -14.42
CA LYS A 259 15.63 -9.15 -15.02
C LYS A 259 16.99 -8.43 -15.01
N HIS A 260 16.99 -7.10 -15.09
CA HIS A 260 18.21 -6.31 -15.18
C HIS A 260 19.02 -6.22 -13.88
N ILE A 261 18.36 -6.51 -12.73
CA ILE A 261 18.95 -6.38 -11.40
C ILE A 261 19.02 -7.72 -10.65
N GLU A 262 18.35 -8.74 -11.14
CA GLU A 262 18.19 -10.04 -10.50
C GLU A 262 19.52 -10.67 -10.08
N ASP A 263 20.50 -10.72 -10.99
CA ASP A 263 21.82 -11.33 -10.73
C ASP A 263 22.55 -10.63 -9.57
N ILE A 264 22.46 -9.29 -9.52
CA ILE A 264 23.12 -8.50 -8.46
C ILE A 264 22.44 -8.75 -7.13
N LYS A 265 21.11 -8.74 -7.10
CA LYS A 265 20.32 -8.93 -5.88
C LYS A 265 20.41 -10.37 -5.36
N CYS A 266 20.33 -11.37 -6.23
CA CYS A 266 20.55 -12.78 -5.86
C CYS A 266 21.94 -13.00 -5.28
N THR A 267 22.98 -12.47 -5.92
CA THR A 267 24.37 -12.58 -5.43
C THR A 267 24.51 -11.96 -4.05
N ALA A 268 23.88 -10.80 -3.82
CA ALA A 268 23.92 -10.13 -2.54
C ALA A 268 23.17 -10.92 -1.45
N CYS A 269 22.00 -11.50 -1.78
CA CYS A 269 21.26 -12.35 -0.85
C CYS A 269 22.09 -13.59 -0.45
N HIS A 270 22.70 -14.28 -1.41
CA HIS A 270 23.61 -15.41 -1.11
C HIS A 270 24.70 -15.00 -0.15
N ALA A 271 25.43 -13.92 -0.47
CA ALA A 271 26.52 -13.47 0.38
C ALA A 271 26.08 -13.09 1.80
N LEU A 272 24.90 -12.49 1.95
CA LEU A 272 24.38 -12.05 3.25
C LEU A 272 23.71 -13.16 4.05
N MET A 273 23.18 -14.18 3.41
CA MET A 273 22.55 -15.32 4.10
C MET A 273 23.56 -16.35 4.59
N ASP A 274 24.64 -16.61 3.83
CA ASP A 274 25.55 -17.74 4.07
C ASP A 274 26.85 -17.37 4.81
N GLU A 275 27.11 -16.07 5.06
CA GLU A 275 28.39 -15.60 5.57
C GLU A 275 28.34 -15.18 7.05
N THR A 276 29.52 -15.12 7.69
CA THR A 276 29.68 -14.58 9.04
C THR A 276 29.36 -13.08 9.10
N LEU A 277 29.15 -12.54 10.31
CA LEU A 277 28.73 -11.14 10.47
C LEU A 277 29.70 -10.13 9.81
N ASN A 278 31.03 -10.39 9.85
CA ASN A 278 32.02 -9.53 9.21
C ASN A 278 31.99 -9.65 7.69
N GLU A 279 31.85 -10.86 7.18
CA GLU A 279 31.72 -11.17 5.76
C GLU A 279 30.42 -10.61 5.19
N ARG A 280 29.31 -10.71 5.92
CA ARG A 280 28.03 -10.06 5.58
C ARG A 280 28.18 -8.54 5.39
N ARG A 281 28.92 -7.89 6.29
CA ARG A 281 29.18 -6.44 6.17
C ARG A 281 30.00 -6.09 4.92
N LEU A 282 31.02 -6.88 4.61
CA LEU A 282 31.82 -6.69 3.40
C LEU A 282 31.02 -6.99 2.14
N ALA A 283 30.20 -8.05 2.15
CA ALA A 283 29.30 -8.39 1.06
C ALA A 283 28.29 -7.28 0.79
N TYR A 284 27.72 -6.69 1.84
CA TYR A 284 26.81 -5.54 1.70
C TYR A 284 27.51 -4.31 1.11
N ILE A 285 28.71 -3.98 1.56
CA ILE A 285 29.49 -2.86 1.01
C ILE A 285 29.78 -3.09 -0.49
N HIS A 286 30.17 -4.31 -0.83
CA HIS A 286 30.44 -4.69 -2.23
C HIS A 286 29.18 -4.64 -3.10
N PHE A 287 28.05 -5.07 -2.56
CA PHE A 287 26.75 -4.97 -3.21
C PHE A 287 26.35 -3.52 -3.49
N VAL A 288 26.44 -2.63 -2.49
CA VAL A 288 26.16 -1.19 -2.65
C VAL A 288 27.07 -0.56 -3.69
N GLN A 289 28.34 -0.95 -3.72
CA GLN A 289 29.29 -0.46 -4.73
C GLN A 289 28.89 -0.89 -6.14
N LYS A 290 28.51 -2.16 -6.33
CA LYS A 290 28.04 -2.67 -7.63
C LYS A 290 26.76 -2.00 -8.10
N LEU A 291 25.83 -1.72 -7.20
CA LEU A 291 24.63 -0.96 -7.55
C LEU A 291 24.96 0.46 -8.06
N ARG A 292 25.90 1.14 -7.40
CA ARG A 292 26.36 2.46 -7.85
C ARG A 292 27.06 2.42 -9.20
N GLU A 293 27.83 1.36 -9.47
CA GLU A 293 28.52 1.15 -10.76
C GLU A 293 27.55 0.83 -11.89
N ALA A 294 26.43 0.20 -11.57
CA ALA A 294 25.37 -0.14 -12.53
C ALA A 294 24.46 1.05 -12.89
N ASP A 295 24.71 2.23 -12.29
CA ASP A 295 23.86 3.43 -12.42
C ASP A 295 22.36 3.13 -12.12
N ASP A 296 22.15 2.16 -11.22
CA ASP A 296 20.85 1.73 -10.78
C ASP A 296 20.50 2.45 -9.46
N PRO A 297 19.48 3.30 -9.44
CA PRO A 297 19.09 4.03 -8.24
C PRO A 297 18.37 3.14 -7.22
N THR A 298 18.27 1.82 -7.48
CA THR A 298 17.54 0.91 -6.58
C THR A 298 18.08 0.96 -5.16
N PRO A 299 17.22 1.02 -4.14
CA PRO A 299 17.65 1.09 -2.77
C PRO A 299 18.45 -0.16 -2.38
N ASN A 300 19.33 0.04 -1.41
CA ASN A 300 20.18 -1.01 -0.83
C ASN A 300 19.36 -2.11 -0.11
N ARG A 301 18.06 -2.12 -0.26
CA ARG A 301 17.12 -2.99 0.42
C ARG A 301 17.04 -4.35 -0.26
N LEU A 302 17.17 -5.40 0.53
CA LEU A 302 17.01 -6.78 0.10
C LEU A 302 15.75 -7.34 0.76
N ALA A 303 14.60 -7.07 0.16
CA ALA A 303 13.29 -7.44 0.69
C ALA A 303 13.17 -8.90 1.17
N PRO A 304 13.76 -9.93 0.54
CA PRO A 304 13.71 -11.29 1.08
C PRO A 304 14.33 -11.43 2.47
N LEU A 305 15.39 -10.68 2.78
CA LEU A 305 16.05 -10.73 4.09
C LEU A 305 15.14 -10.16 5.19
N GLU A 306 14.48 -9.03 4.92
CA GLU A 306 13.53 -8.42 5.85
C GLU A 306 12.31 -9.31 6.06
N ARG A 307 11.79 -9.89 4.97
CA ARG A 307 10.68 -10.83 5.02
C ARG A 307 11.04 -12.11 5.76
N LEU A 308 12.25 -12.62 5.58
CA LEU A 308 12.75 -13.78 6.33
C LEU A 308 12.89 -13.42 7.82
N GLN A 309 13.39 -12.23 8.14
CA GLN A 309 13.43 -11.75 9.51
C GLN A 309 12.03 -11.69 10.14
N ALA A 310 11.01 -11.23 9.40
CA ALA A 310 9.64 -11.24 9.87
C ALA A 310 9.11 -12.66 10.14
N LEU A 311 9.52 -13.66 9.35
CA LEU A 311 9.18 -15.07 9.62
C LEU A 311 9.84 -15.58 10.91
N THR A 312 11.14 -15.30 11.11
CA THR A 312 11.87 -15.78 12.28
C THR A 312 11.41 -15.11 13.58
N GLN A 313 10.93 -13.87 13.52
CA GLN A 313 10.34 -13.20 14.68
C GLN A 313 9.11 -13.92 15.24
N LEU A 314 8.34 -14.63 14.39
CA LEU A 314 7.17 -15.39 14.83
C LEU A 314 7.51 -16.56 15.76
N GLU A 315 8.74 -17.03 15.78
CA GLU A 315 9.21 -18.05 16.74
C GLU A 315 9.06 -17.59 18.18
N ALA A 316 9.05 -16.29 18.44
CA ALA A 316 8.83 -15.76 19.78
C ALA A 316 7.47 -16.21 20.36
N LEU A 317 6.48 -16.50 19.51
CA LEU A 317 5.18 -17.04 19.93
C LEU A 317 5.29 -18.41 20.61
N GLN A 318 6.34 -19.20 20.33
CA GLN A 318 6.57 -20.49 21.01
C GLN A 318 6.73 -20.35 22.52
N ARG A 319 7.14 -19.16 23.00
CA ARG A 319 7.30 -18.87 24.44
C ARG A 319 5.97 -18.54 25.12
N LEU A 320 4.90 -18.31 24.35
CA LEU A 320 3.59 -17.98 24.89
C LEU A 320 2.79 -19.26 25.17
N GLU A 321 2.21 -19.34 26.36
CA GLU A 321 1.22 -20.39 26.67
C GLU A 321 0.02 -20.36 25.71
N ALA A 322 -0.27 -19.18 25.13
CA ALA A 322 -1.31 -18.95 24.15
C ALA A 322 -1.18 -19.87 22.93
N LEU A 323 0.04 -20.21 22.50
CA LEU A 323 0.25 -21.10 21.36
C LEU A 323 -0.30 -22.51 21.60
N GLN A 324 -0.28 -23.01 22.83
CA GLN A 324 -0.88 -24.31 23.16
C GLN A 324 -2.41 -24.34 23.03
N ARG A 325 -3.01 -23.15 22.89
CA ARG A 325 -4.46 -22.92 22.75
C ARG A 325 -4.82 -22.32 21.39
N LEU A 326 -3.91 -22.41 20.41
CA LEU A 326 -4.14 -22.03 19.02
C LEU A 326 -4.75 -23.21 18.26
N GLU A 327 -5.97 -23.06 17.83
CA GLU A 327 -6.63 -23.95 16.87
C GLU A 327 -6.38 -23.39 15.46
N VAL A 328 -6.13 -24.28 14.49
CA VAL A 328 -5.92 -23.91 13.07
C VAL A 328 -6.92 -24.64 12.20
N SER A 329 -7.51 -23.93 11.25
CA SER A 329 -8.46 -24.52 10.29
C SER A 329 -8.36 -23.90 8.91
N ASN A 330 -8.90 -24.61 7.91
CA ASN A 330 -9.02 -24.13 6.53
C ASN A 330 -10.47 -24.36 6.03
N ILE A 331 -11.43 -23.89 6.83
CA ILE A 331 -12.84 -24.02 6.51
C ILE A 331 -13.40 -22.75 5.87
N ASP A 332 -14.45 -22.92 5.07
CA ASP A 332 -15.23 -21.79 4.62
C ASP A 332 -15.91 -21.11 5.83
N TYR A 333 -15.93 -19.76 5.88
CA TYR A 333 -16.50 -18.99 6.98
C TYR A 333 -17.98 -19.37 7.25
N ARG A 334 -18.71 -19.84 6.25
CA ARG A 334 -20.10 -20.30 6.35
C ARG A 334 -20.24 -21.58 7.16
N GLU A 335 -19.18 -22.38 7.23
CA GLU A 335 -19.14 -23.64 8.00
C GLU A 335 -18.75 -23.43 9.46
N TYR A 336 -18.29 -22.21 9.81
CA TYR A 336 -17.87 -21.89 11.17
C TYR A 336 -19.02 -22.07 12.18
N LYS A 337 -18.71 -22.75 13.29
CA LYS A 337 -19.64 -23.01 14.41
C LYS A 337 -19.23 -22.20 15.62
N HIS A 338 -19.99 -21.16 15.92
CA HIS A 338 -19.78 -20.29 17.06
C HIS A 338 -19.89 -21.06 18.38
N LYS A 339 -18.98 -20.76 19.30
CA LYS A 339 -19.02 -21.18 20.71
C LYS A 339 -19.29 -19.95 21.58
N GLU A 340 -19.94 -20.15 22.74
CA GLU A 340 -20.14 -19.07 23.69
C GLU A 340 -18.80 -18.47 24.14
N GLY A 341 -18.70 -17.15 24.14
CA GLY A 341 -17.46 -16.43 24.45
C GLY A 341 -16.52 -16.20 23.26
N ASP A 342 -16.88 -16.64 22.05
CA ASP A 342 -16.11 -16.34 20.85
C ASP A 342 -16.24 -14.86 20.44
N VAL A 343 -15.12 -14.22 20.15
CA VAL A 343 -15.01 -12.91 19.50
C VAL A 343 -14.59 -13.13 18.06
N VAL A 344 -15.51 -12.88 17.13
CA VAL A 344 -15.32 -13.23 15.71
C VAL A 344 -14.88 -12.01 14.92
N TYR A 345 -13.72 -12.12 14.28
CA TYR A 345 -13.17 -11.14 13.38
C TYR A 345 -12.95 -11.73 11.98
N CYS A 346 -13.15 -10.91 10.95
CA CYS A 346 -13.01 -11.28 9.55
C CYS A 346 -12.25 -10.17 8.77
N ASP A 347 -11.09 -10.48 8.22
CA ASP A 347 -10.40 -9.62 7.27
C ASP A 347 -10.77 -10.01 5.85
N VAL A 348 -11.95 -9.57 5.43
CA VAL A 348 -12.52 -9.97 4.14
C VAL A 348 -11.91 -9.21 2.96
N PRO A 349 -11.84 -9.82 1.75
CA PRO A 349 -11.50 -9.11 0.53
C PRO A 349 -12.40 -7.89 0.35
N TYR A 350 -11.79 -6.72 0.10
CA TYR A 350 -12.53 -5.46 0.05
C TYR A 350 -13.46 -5.38 -1.15
N GLU A 351 -14.61 -4.77 -0.93
CA GLU A 351 -15.58 -4.53 -1.99
C GLU A 351 -15.00 -3.54 -3.01
N LYS A 352 -14.88 -3.97 -4.28
CA LYS A 352 -14.49 -3.08 -5.38
C LYS A 352 -15.70 -2.34 -5.90
N ILE A 353 -15.63 -1.00 -5.98
CA ILE A 353 -16.73 -0.16 -6.46
C ILE A 353 -17.22 -0.64 -7.83
N GLY A 354 -18.50 -1.02 -7.90
CA GLY A 354 -19.15 -1.52 -9.12
C GLY A 354 -18.92 -3.01 -9.43
N LYS A 355 -18.22 -3.77 -8.58
CA LYS A 355 -18.09 -5.22 -8.68
C LYS A 355 -18.55 -5.88 -7.38
N GLN A 356 -19.58 -6.71 -7.46
CA GLN A 356 -20.08 -7.48 -6.31
C GLN A 356 -19.18 -8.68 -5.97
N LYS A 357 -18.27 -9.03 -6.87
CA LYS A 357 -17.36 -10.17 -6.72
C LYS A 357 -15.92 -9.71 -6.89
N CYS A 358 -15.08 -10.06 -5.92
CA CYS A 358 -13.65 -9.87 -5.97
C CYS A 358 -12.98 -11.20 -6.28
N ASP A 359 -12.15 -11.24 -7.31
CA ASP A 359 -11.31 -12.39 -7.61
C ASP A 359 -9.95 -12.13 -6.96
N ASP A 360 -9.82 -12.49 -5.69
CA ASP A 360 -8.54 -12.42 -4.99
C ASP A 360 -7.98 -13.84 -4.80
N TYR A 361 -6.71 -14.02 -5.08
CA TYR A 361 -5.97 -15.27 -4.89
C TYR A 361 -6.56 -16.51 -5.60
N GLY A 362 -7.28 -16.29 -6.71
CA GLY A 362 -7.93 -17.38 -7.48
C GLY A 362 -9.24 -17.88 -6.87
N LEU A 363 -9.74 -17.21 -5.83
CA LEU A 363 -11.04 -17.46 -5.19
C LEU A 363 -11.97 -16.31 -5.44
N THR A 364 -13.19 -16.58 -5.85
CA THR A 364 -14.23 -15.55 -6.02
C THR A 364 -14.92 -15.32 -4.68
N PHE A 365 -14.72 -14.14 -4.07
CA PHE A 365 -15.40 -13.71 -2.87
C PHE A 365 -16.63 -12.86 -3.22
N ASP A 366 -17.78 -13.16 -2.62
CA ASP A 366 -19.02 -12.42 -2.78
C ASP A 366 -19.30 -11.58 -1.52
N SER A 367 -19.03 -10.27 -1.60
CA SER A 367 -19.20 -9.35 -0.48
C SER A 367 -20.64 -9.28 0.02
N ILE A 368 -21.63 -9.36 -0.88
CA ILE A 368 -23.04 -9.30 -0.51
C ILE A 368 -23.44 -10.56 0.26
N GLU A 369 -23.01 -11.75 -0.20
CA GLU A 369 -23.24 -13.00 0.50
C GLU A 369 -22.64 -12.96 1.91
N PHE A 370 -21.43 -12.41 2.04
CA PHE A 370 -20.79 -12.23 3.34
C PHE A 370 -21.57 -11.28 4.25
N TYR A 371 -22.04 -10.13 3.74
CA TYR A 371 -22.83 -9.18 4.54
C TYR A 371 -24.13 -9.79 5.02
N GLU A 372 -24.85 -10.54 4.17
CA GLU A 372 -26.05 -11.26 4.58
C GLU A 372 -25.73 -12.35 5.62
N TRP A 373 -24.63 -13.06 5.46
CA TRP A 373 -24.16 -14.01 6.45
C TRP A 373 -23.88 -13.30 7.78
N ALA A 374 -23.10 -12.22 7.80
CA ALA A 374 -22.75 -11.50 9.01
C ALA A 374 -24.01 -10.94 9.75
N LYS A 375 -24.93 -10.30 8.99
CA LYS A 375 -26.18 -9.74 9.55
C LYS A 375 -27.06 -10.80 10.22
N THR A 376 -27.09 -12.00 9.69
CA THR A 376 -27.95 -13.07 10.19
C THR A 376 -27.38 -13.82 11.39
N ARG A 377 -26.16 -13.50 11.83
CA ARG A 377 -25.57 -14.14 13.01
C ARG A 377 -26.20 -13.64 14.31
N PRO A 378 -26.53 -14.55 15.26
CA PRO A 378 -27.03 -14.17 16.57
C PRO A 378 -25.91 -13.61 17.49
N TYR A 379 -24.66 -13.73 17.11
CA TYR A 379 -23.48 -13.23 17.79
C TYR A 379 -22.84 -12.07 17.03
N GLN A 380 -21.98 -11.33 17.71
CA GLN A 380 -21.28 -10.20 17.12
C GLN A 380 -20.19 -10.68 16.15
N VAL A 381 -20.19 -10.14 14.93
CA VAL A 381 -19.16 -10.34 13.91
C VAL A 381 -18.53 -9.00 13.61
N PHE A 382 -17.21 -8.93 13.74
CA PHE A 382 -16.41 -7.77 13.33
C PHE A 382 -15.74 -8.05 12.00
N PHE A 383 -15.60 -7.02 11.16
CA PHE A 383 -14.82 -7.13 9.93
C PHE A 383 -14.23 -5.77 9.53
N SER A 384 -13.03 -5.78 8.94
CA SER A 384 -12.38 -4.58 8.43
C SER A 384 -12.68 -4.39 6.95
N SER A 385 -12.91 -3.16 6.53
CA SER A 385 -13.05 -2.76 5.12
C SER A 385 -12.92 -1.25 4.97
N TYR A 386 -12.78 -0.79 3.73
CA TYR A 386 -13.06 0.59 3.37
C TYR A 386 -14.57 0.88 3.46
N GLU A 387 -15.07 1.91 2.81
CA GLU A 387 -16.52 2.12 2.75
C GLU A 387 -17.20 0.97 1.99
N ILE A 388 -18.25 0.42 2.58
CA ILE A 388 -19.05 -0.67 2.01
C ILE A 388 -20.39 -0.14 1.51
N SER A 389 -21.04 -0.90 0.62
CA SER A 389 -22.34 -0.54 0.03
C SER A 389 -23.53 -0.73 1.00
N ASP A 390 -23.34 -1.40 2.13
CA ASP A 390 -24.38 -1.74 3.10
C ASP A 390 -24.30 -0.89 4.37
N ASP A 391 -25.20 0.08 4.51
CA ASP A 391 -25.26 1.02 5.65
C ASP A 391 -25.88 0.42 6.93
N SER A 392 -26.25 -0.85 6.95
CA SER A 392 -26.89 -1.47 8.11
C SER A 392 -25.91 -1.86 9.22
N PHE A 393 -24.60 -1.82 8.96
CA PHE A 393 -23.58 -2.15 9.93
C PHE A 393 -23.16 -0.95 10.79
N TYR A 394 -22.86 -1.22 12.05
CA TYR A 394 -22.18 -0.27 12.92
C TYR A 394 -20.73 -0.16 12.49
N LYS A 395 -20.13 1.03 12.53
CA LYS A 395 -18.74 1.22 12.15
C LYS A 395 -17.97 2.14 13.09
N VAL A 396 -16.68 1.85 13.24
CA VAL A 396 -15.69 2.68 13.93
C VAL A 396 -14.52 2.87 12.96
N LYS A 397 -14.02 4.08 12.86
CA LYS A 397 -12.84 4.39 12.05
C LYS A 397 -11.60 3.85 12.73
N VAL A 398 -10.82 3.05 12.02
CA VAL A 398 -9.58 2.45 12.50
C VAL A 398 -8.38 3.24 12.03
N LYS A 399 -8.36 3.65 10.76
CA LYS A 399 -7.28 4.43 10.17
C LYS A 399 -7.81 5.42 9.14
N SER A 400 -7.20 6.61 9.08
CA SER A 400 -7.34 7.48 7.90
C SER A 400 -6.22 7.16 6.95
N VAL A 401 -6.55 6.58 5.81
CA VAL A 401 -5.62 6.54 4.69
C VAL A 401 -5.77 7.88 3.99
N MET A 402 -4.72 8.71 3.99
CA MET A 402 -4.72 9.89 3.14
C MET A 402 -4.86 9.40 1.69
N SER A 403 -5.86 9.89 1.00
CA SER A 403 -5.94 9.72 -0.44
C SER A 403 -4.71 10.36 -1.06
N LEU A 404 -3.92 9.59 -1.76
CA LEU A 404 -2.71 9.99 -2.47
C LEU A 404 -2.98 10.94 -3.66
N ILE A 405 -4.18 11.49 -3.76
CA ILE A 405 -4.57 12.40 -4.82
C ILE A 405 -4.31 13.83 -4.37
N GLY A 406 -3.44 14.50 -5.11
CA GLY A 406 -3.01 15.87 -4.88
C GLY A 406 -4.14 16.87 -4.64
N ALA A 407 -3.81 17.93 -3.92
CA ALA A 407 -4.59 18.95 -3.21
C ALA A 407 -5.72 19.70 -3.97
N ASN A 408 -6.27 19.22 -5.07
CA ASN A 408 -7.25 19.98 -5.86
C ASN A 408 -8.47 19.24 -6.39
N THR A 409 -8.71 18.02 -6.01
CA THR A 409 -10.00 17.36 -6.26
C THR A 409 -10.56 16.88 -4.93
N ASN A 410 -11.88 16.75 -4.82
CA ASN A 410 -12.58 16.17 -3.67
C ASN A 410 -12.06 14.75 -3.39
N SER A 411 -10.81 14.64 -2.97
CA SER A 411 -10.16 13.42 -2.59
C SER A 411 -10.86 12.93 -1.33
N LYS A 412 -11.74 11.97 -1.49
CA LYS A 412 -12.28 11.23 -0.36
C LYS A 412 -11.09 10.53 0.28
N LYS A 413 -10.75 10.92 1.52
CA LYS A 413 -9.87 10.11 2.36
C LYS A 413 -10.46 8.71 2.38
N ALA A 414 -9.76 7.72 1.87
CA ALA A 414 -10.15 6.35 2.08
C ALA A 414 -9.89 6.07 3.56
N ASN A 415 -10.95 5.88 4.32
CA ASN A 415 -10.83 5.52 5.72
C ASN A 415 -11.04 4.02 5.84
N GLU A 416 -10.19 3.37 6.58
CA GLU A 416 -10.41 1.98 6.97
C GLU A 416 -11.27 1.94 8.23
N TYR A 417 -12.31 1.12 8.20
CA TYR A 417 -13.27 0.99 9.28
C TYR A 417 -13.33 -0.43 9.80
N LEU A 418 -13.57 -0.55 11.09
CA LEU A 418 -14.03 -1.80 11.70
C LEU A 418 -15.55 -1.76 11.74
N TYR A 419 -16.17 -2.70 11.06
CA TYR A 419 -17.62 -2.88 11.00
C TYR A 419 -18.09 -3.95 11.97
N SER A 420 -19.36 -3.88 12.37
CA SER A 420 -20.00 -4.95 13.15
C SER A 420 -21.52 -4.99 12.89
N ASN A 421 -22.09 -6.20 12.93
CA ASN A 421 -23.55 -6.41 12.87
C ASN A 421 -24.28 -6.00 14.15
N GLN A 422 -23.57 -5.71 15.23
CA GLN A 422 -24.09 -5.26 16.51
C GLN A 422 -23.36 -4.00 16.99
N PRO A 423 -23.91 -3.18 17.91
CA PRO A 423 -23.27 -1.97 18.41
C PRO A 423 -21.86 -2.22 18.93
N ILE A 424 -20.90 -1.40 18.50
CA ILE A 424 -19.53 -1.44 18.97
C ILE A 424 -19.41 -0.60 20.24
N ASN A 425 -18.96 -1.21 21.33
CA ASN A 425 -18.84 -0.52 22.60
C ASN A 425 -17.55 0.33 22.63
N ARG A 426 -17.69 1.65 22.48
CA ARG A 426 -16.58 2.60 22.47
C ARG A 426 -15.92 2.82 23.84
N LYS A 427 -16.51 2.35 24.95
CA LYS A 427 -15.95 2.57 26.30
C LYS A 427 -14.68 1.75 26.58
N ALA A 428 -14.37 0.75 25.76
CA ALA A 428 -13.11 -0.01 25.89
C ALA A 428 -11.86 0.75 25.41
N VAL A 429 -12.04 1.86 24.69
CA VAL A 429 -10.94 2.67 24.13
C VAL A 429 -10.43 3.77 25.10
N LEU A 430 -11.11 3.98 26.24
CA LEU A 430 -10.86 5.09 27.16
C LEU A 430 -10.32 4.69 28.54
N ILE A 431 -9.63 3.57 28.70
CA ILE A 431 -8.98 3.20 29.96
C ILE A 431 -7.60 2.67 29.65
N ASP A 432 -6.61 3.49 29.67
CA ASP A 432 -5.54 3.69 30.63
C ASP A 432 -4.70 4.88 30.16
N GLY A 433 -4.89 6.02 30.86
CA GLY A 433 -4.04 7.19 30.80
C GLY A 433 -2.98 7.08 31.87
#